data_ecf3c1dde84a81ed5ed26a2f19365847
#
_entry.id   ecf3c1dde84a81ed5ed26a2f19365847
#
_cell.length_a   1.000
_cell.length_b   1.000
_cell.length_c   1.000
_cell.angle_alpha   90.00
_cell.angle_beta   90.00
_cell.angle_gamma   90.00
#
_symmetry.space_group_name_H-M   'P 1'
#
loop_
_entity.id
_entity.type
_entity.pdbx_description
1 polymer ?
#
loop_
_entity_poly.entity_id
_entity_poly.type
_entity_poly.pdbx_seq_one_letter_code
_entity_poly.pdbx_strand_id
1 'polypeptide(L)'
;MSYPVLLLNASYEPLNVIHWQKAVRLFYLDKAEVLEEYVTVIRSPNIVIYTPAVIKLKKYVHKKHKGIVYSKWNMYVRDQFVCQYCGKKIVDKTQLTRDHVIPRSYGGGTSWKNCVTCCKKCNLKKGGRTPKQAGMKLIQKPRTPKGSSVKFNMKKRGDGIPEQWIQYVGNPG
;
A
#
# COMPACT_ATOMS: atom_id res chain seq x y z
N MET A 1 10.11 -10.18 14.46
CA MET A 1 9.19 -9.03 14.16
C MET A 1 9.78 -8.23 13.02
N SER A 2 8.97 -7.75 12.09
CA SER A 2 9.46 -6.98 10.94
C SER A 2 9.30 -5.49 11.24
N TYR A 3 10.40 -4.80 11.52
CA TYR A 3 10.40 -3.34 11.72
C TYR A 3 10.56 -2.64 10.37
N PRO A 4 9.53 -1.94 9.88
CA PRO A 4 9.63 -1.18 8.65
C PRO A 4 10.39 0.12 8.88
N VAL A 5 11.18 0.53 7.91
CA VAL A 5 11.97 1.77 7.97
C VAL A 5 11.54 2.68 6.84
N LEU A 6 11.23 3.94 7.16
CA LEU A 6 10.96 4.96 6.16
C LEU A 6 12.28 5.44 5.56
N LEU A 7 12.42 5.28 4.25
CA LEU A 7 13.54 5.80 3.50
C LEU A 7 13.16 7.14 2.87
N LEU A 8 13.91 8.18 3.22
CA LEU A 8 13.80 9.52 2.65
C LEU A 8 14.89 9.77 1.62
N ASN A 9 14.61 10.65 0.69
CA ASN A 9 15.60 11.26 -0.18
C ASN A 9 16.43 12.31 0.58
N ALA A 10 17.51 12.78 0.00
CA ALA A 10 18.29 13.91 0.54
C ALA A 10 17.44 15.20 0.71
N SER A 11 16.35 15.32 -0.07
CA SER A 11 15.35 16.41 0.04
C SER A 11 14.26 16.15 1.09
N TYR A 12 14.40 15.16 1.96
CA TYR A 12 13.37 14.72 2.94
C TYR A 12 12.08 14.17 2.33
N GLU A 13 12.02 13.99 1.01
CA GLU A 13 10.86 13.38 0.38
C GLU A 13 10.81 11.87 0.63
N PRO A 14 9.66 11.30 1.03
CA PRO A 14 9.50 9.87 1.19
C PRO A 14 9.73 9.11 -0.12
N LEU A 15 10.74 8.24 -0.15
CA LEU A 15 11.09 7.41 -1.31
C LEU A 15 10.44 6.04 -1.25
N ASN A 16 10.55 5.37 -0.11
CA ASN A 16 10.09 3.99 0.04
C ASN A 16 9.97 3.60 1.53
N VAL A 17 9.33 2.46 1.76
CA VAL A 17 9.40 1.74 3.03
C VAL A 17 10.26 0.50 2.80
N ILE A 18 11.32 0.35 3.56
CA ILE A 18 12.29 -0.74 3.44
C ILE A 18 12.34 -1.57 4.71
N HIS A 19 12.97 -2.73 4.65
CA HIS A 19 13.23 -3.56 5.81
C HIS A 19 14.44 -3.02 6.59
N TRP A 20 14.45 -3.20 7.91
CA TRP A 20 15.51 -2.67 8.78
C TRP A 20 16.92 -3.14 8.40
N GLN A 21 17.12 -4.39 7.95
CA GLN A 21 18.44 -4.87 7.51
C GLN A 21 18.99 -4.05 6.34
N LYS A 22 18.10 -3.66 5.41
CA LYS A 22 18.51 -2.78 4.31
C LYS A 22 18.86 -1.38 4.79
N ALA A 23 18.16 -0.87 5.78
CA ALA A 23 18.46 0.42 6.40
C ALA A 23 19.83 0.42 7.08
N VAL A 24 20.08 -0.59 7.90
CA VAL A 24 21.37 -0.79 8.57
C VAL A 24 22.51 -0.91 7.56
N ARG A 25 22.33 -1.68 6.49
CA ARG A 25 23.32 -1.78 5.41
C ARG A 25 23.61 -0.44 4.75
N LEU A 26 22.58 0.39 4.50
CA LEU A 26 22.78 1.72 3.90
C LEU A 26 23.54 2.66 4.85
N PHE A 27 23.28 2.56 6.15
CA PHE A 27 24.00 3.31 7.18
C PHE A 27 25.49 2.93 7.23
N TYR A 28 25.81 1.63 7.34
CA TYR A 28 27.20 1.17 7.38
C TYR A 28 27.98 1.43 6.09
N LEU A 29 27.31 1.51 4.94
CA LEU A 29 27.93 1.90 3.66
C LEU A 29 28.06 3.44 3.51
N ASP A 30 27.80 4.20 4.54
CA ASP A 30 27.83 5.69 4.54
C ASP A 30 26.92 6.33 3.46
N LYS A 31 25.86 5.61 3.03
CA LYS A 31 24.91 6.08 2.01
C LYS A 31 23.68 6.77 2.59
N ALA A 32 23.41 6.55 3.87
CA ALA A 32 22.28 7.13 4.58
C ALA A 32 22.66 7.49 6.02
N GLU A 33 21.91 8.41 6.61
CA GLU A 33 21.94 8.76 8.02
C GLU A 33 20.64 8.36 8.69
N VAL A 34 20.69 7.98 9.97
CA VAL A 34 19.51 7.68 10.80
C VAL A 34 18.97 8.97 11.36
N LEU A 35 17.68 9.24 11.14
CA LEU A 35 17.01 10.43 11.68
C LEU A 35 16.16 10.07 12.91
N GLU A 36 15.50 8.92 12.89
CA GLU A 36 14.64 8.44 13.96
C GLU A 36 14.86 6.94 14.19
N GLU A 37 14.71 6.52 15.44
CA GLU A 37 14.88 5.14 15.87
C GLU A 37 13.64 4.64 16.62
N TYR A 38 13.42 3.33 16.57
CA TYR A 38 12.48 2.67 17.46
C TYR A 38 13.14 2.41 18.83
N VAL A 39 12.34 2.28 19.88
CA VAL A 39 12.83 1.89 21.22
C VAL A 39 13.47 0.49 21.23
N THR A 40 13.23 -0.31 20.18
CA THR A 40 13.76 -1.67 20.07
C THR A 40 15.21 -1.68 19.59
N VAL A 41 16.00 -2.62 20.13
CA VAL A 41 17.40 -2.78 19.78
C VAL A 41 17.62 -4.06 18.95
N ILE A 42 18.58 -3.96 18.03
CA ILE A 42 19.12 -5.09 17.27
C ILE A 42 20.44 -5.48 17.92
N ARG A 43 20.56 -6.74 18.31
CA ARG A 43 21.77 -7.26 18.94
C ARG A 43 22.47 -8.23 17.99
N SER A 44 23.78 -8.09 17.88
CA SER A 44 24.73 -9.01 17.26
C SER A 44 25.82 -9.33 18.29
N PRO A 45 26.63 -10.38 18.12
CA PRO A 45 27.70 -10.70 19.09
C PRO A 45 28.59 -9.50 19.46
N ASN A 46 28.84 -8.58 18.52
CA ASN A 46 29.76 -7.48 18.71
C ASN A 46 29.13 -6.08 18.62
N ILE A 47 27.82 -5.98 18.33
CA ILE A 47 27.16 -4.70 18.05
C ILE A 47 25.75 -4.69 18.64
N VAL A 48 25.43 -3.61 19.35
CA VAL A 48 24.07 -3.30 19.79
C VAL A 48 23.69 -1.95 19.18
N ILE A 49 22.63 -1.90 18.37
CA ILE A 49 22.14 -0.67 17.75
C ILE A 49 20.63 -0.55 17.97
N TYR A 50 20.13 0.65 18.08
CA TYR A 50 18.69 0.91 17.99
C TYR A 50 18.19 0.61 16.58
N THR A 51 16.97 0.08 16.49
CA THR A 51 16.37 -0.23 15.20
C THR A 51 16.00 1.06 14.48
N PRO A 52 16.56 1.35 13.29
CA PRO A 52 16.21 2.55 12.55
C PRO A 52 14.72 2.58 12.23
N ALA A 53 14.06 3.72 12.46
CA ALA A 53 12.67 3.99 12.08
C ALA A 53 12.60 4.85 10.82
N VAL A 54 13.46 5.87 10.72
CA VAL A 54 13.58 6.76 9.56
C VAL A 54 15.04 6.93 9.20
N ILE A 55 15.36 6.74 7.92
CA ILE A 55 16.69 7.03 7.38
C ILE A 55 16.59 7.98 6.18
N LYS A 56 17.57 8.85 6.01
CA LYS A 56 17.69 9.78 4.89
C LYS A 56 18.93 9.45 4.06
N LEU A 57 18.79 9.41 2.74
CA LEU A 57 19.92 9.29 1.84
C LEU A 57 20.81 10.55 1.89
N LYS A 58 22.13 10.36 1.89
CA LYS A 58 23.08 11.47 1.80
C LYS A 58 23.14 12.09 0.39
N LYS A 59 22.91 11.29 -0.64
CA LYS A 59 22.88 11.74 -2.05
C LYS A 59 21.44 11.75 -2.56
N TYR A 60 21.09 12.79 -3.30
CA TYR A 60 19.78 12.88 -3.94
C TYR A 60 19.62 11.80 -5.03
N VAL A 61 18.49 11.12 -5.00
CA VAL A 61 18.10 10.12 -6.01
C VAL A 61 16.91 10.63 -6.80
N HIS A 62 17.07 10.81 -8.08
CA HIS A 62 15.97 11.19 -8.95
C HIS A 62 15.00 10.04 -9.13
N LYS A 63 13.84 10.14 -8.48
CA LYS A 63 12.77 9.14 -8.56
C LYS A 63 11.75 9.57 -9.60
N LYS A 64 11.67 8.86 -10.71
CA LYS A 64 10.51 8.99 -11.60
C LYS A 64 9.26 8.60 -10.83
N HIS A 65 8.30 9.50 -10.73
CA HIS A 65 7.00 9.23 -10.12
C HIS A 65 6.26 8.16 -10.93
N LYS A 66 6.53 6.90 -10.60
CA LYS A 66 5.73 5.79 -11.11
C LYS A 66 4.40 5.80 -10.36
N GLY A 67 3.29 5.88 -11.07
CA GLY A 67 1.96 5.73 -10.49
C GLY A 67 1.83 4.41 -9.73
N ILE A 68 0.77 4.28 -8.96
CA ILE A 68 0.52 3.06 -8.18
C ILE A 68 0.23 1.90 -9.14
N VAL A 69 1.12 0.88 -9.14
CA VAL A 69 0.97 -0.30 -10.00
C VAL A 69 -0.30 -1.06 -9.62
N TYR A 70 -1.07 -1.48 -10.65
CA TYR A 70 -2.24 -2.31 -10.43
C TYR A 70 -1.83 -3.69 -9.86
N SER A 71 -2.46 -4.07 -8.76
CA SER A 71 -2.46 -5.43 -8.25
C SER A 71 -3.80 -5.72 -7.57
N LYS A 72 -4.14 -7.00 -7.41
CA LYS A 72 -5.36 -7.42 -6.71
C LYS A 72 -5.41 -6.83 -5.29
N TRP A 73 -4.29 -6.88 -4.59
CA TRP A 73 -4.18 -6.34 -3.24
C TRP A 73 -4.31 -4.81 -3.21
N ASN A 74 -3.62 -4.12 -4.10
CA ASN A 74 -3.69 -2.66 -4.19
C ASN A 74 -5.12 -2.19 -4.50
N MET A 75 -5.87 -2.95 -5.29
CA MET A 75 -7.29 -2.69 -5.53
C MET A 75 -8.11 -2.80 -4.23
N TYR A 76 -7.87 -3.84 -3.41
CA TYR A 76 -8.53 -3.97 -2.11
C TYR A 76 -8.23 -2.79 -1.17
N VAL A 77 -6.98 -2.32 -1.14
CA VAL A 77 -6.55 -1.14 -0.37
C VAL A 77 -7.25 0.14 -0.89
N ARG A 78 -7.34 0.32 -2.22
CA ARG A 78 -8.08 1.44 -2.82
C ARG A 78 -9.54 1.48 -2.35
N ASP A 79 -10.18 0.34 -2.32
CA ASP A 79 -11.59 0.17 -1.97
C ASP A 79 -11.78 -0.02 -0.44
N GLN A 80 -10.74 0.15 0.37
CA GLN A 80 -10.76 0.05 1.85
C GLN A 80 -11.32 -1.29 2.35
N PHE A 81 -11.12 -2.37 1.58
CA PHE A 81 -11.67 -3.71 1.87
C PHE A 81 -13.20 -3.74 1.94
N VAL A 82 -13.87 -2.80 1.28
CA VAL A 82 -15.33 -2.68 1.22
C VAL A 82 -15.84 -3.25 -0.12
N CYS A 83 -16.87 -4.08 -0.06
CA CYS A 83 -17.56 -4.55 -1.26
C CYS A 83 -18.21 -3.38 -2.00
N GLN A 84 -17.85 -3.15 -3.25
CA GLN A 84 -18.32 -2.01 -4.04
C GLN A 84 -19.76 -2.16 -4.55
N TYR A 85 -20.43 -3.26 -4.22
CA TYR A 85 -21.84 -3.50 -4.55
C TYR A 85 -22.77 -3.38 -3.34
N CYS A 86 -22.43 -4.00 -2.20
CA CYS A 86 -23.29 -3.99 -1.03
C CYS A 86 -22.79 -3.12 0.14
N GLY A 87 -21.61 -2.49 0.03
CA GLY A 87 -21.05 -1.62 1.07
C GLY A 87 -20.49 -2.34 2.28
N LYS A 88 -20.59 -3.68 2.36
CA LYS A 88 -20.10 -4.42 3.52
C LYS A 88 -18.58 -4.41 3.58
N LYS A 89 -18.01 -4.01 4.72
CA LYS A 89 -16.59 -4.17 5.02
C LYS A 89 -16.25 -5.64 5.20
N ILE A 90 -15.21 -6.11 4.52
CA ILE A 90 -14.83 -7.52 4.50
C ILE A 90 -13.57 -7.69 5.35
N VAL A 91 -13.75 -8.22 6.55
CA VAL A 91 -12.65 -8.47 7.51
C VAL A 91 -11.91 -9.76 7.11
N ASP A 92 -12.66 -10.81 6.82
CA ASP A 92 -12.09 -12.08 6.36
C ASP A 92 -11.59 -11.97 4.91
N LYS A 93 -10.27 -11.96 4.75
CA LYS A 93 -9.62 -11.84 3.44
C LYS A 93 -9.96 -12.98 2.47
N THR A 94 -10.41 -14.13 2.96
CA THR A 94 -10.84 -15.27 2.13
C THR A 94 -12.15 -14.99 1.40
N GLN A 95 -12.95 -14.06 1.90
CA GLN A 95 -14.21 -13.61 1.30
C GLN A 95 -14.04 -12.49 0.28
N LEU A 96 -12.80 -11.96 0.16
CA LEU A 96 -12.47 -10.92 -0.82
C LEU A 96 -12.29 -11.50 -2.21
N THR A 97 -13.01 -10.95 -3.17
CA THR A 97 -12.86 -11.29 -4.58
C THR A 97 -12.64 -10.04 -5.42
N ARG A 98 -11.98 -10.22 -6.57
CA ARG A 98 -11.90 -9.21 -7.62
C ARG A 98 -13.03 -9.45 -8.60
N ASP A 99 -13.82 -8.43 -8.85
CA ASP A 99 -14.81 -8.45 -9.91
C ASP A 99 -14.42 -7.51 -11.05
N HIS A 100 -14.68 -7.95 -12.30
CA HIS A 100 -14.58 -7.12 -13.48
C HIS A 100 -15.93 -6.47 -13.76
N VAL A 101 -16.04 -5.16 -13.63
CA VAL A 101 -17.29 -4.40 -13.86
C VAL A 101 -17.86 -4.74 -15.24
N ILE A 102 -17.03 -4.59 -16.28
CA ILE A 102 -17.29 -5.14 -17.61
C ILE A 102 -16.63 -6.53 -17.63
N PRO A 103 -17.41 -7.62 -17.77
CA PRO A 103 -16.88 -8.97 -17.79
C PRO A 103 -15.84 -9.18 -18.88
N ARG A 104 -14.92 -10.14 -18.68
CA ARG A 104 -13.93 -10.52 -19.69
C ARG A 104 -14.55 -10.99 -21.00
N SER A 105 -15.67 -11.69 -20.91
CA SER A 105 -16.46 -12.12 -22.07
C SER A 105 -16.99 -10.95 -22.93
N TYR A 106 -17.09 -9.78 -22.35
CA TYR A 106 -17.45 -8.53 -23.04
C TYR A 106 -16.24 -7.62 -23.28
N GLY A 107 -15.01 -8.15 -23.32
CA GLY A 107 -13.78 -7.40 -23.57
C GLY A 107 -13.25 -6.61 -22.38
N GLY A 108 -13.78 -6.80 -21.17
CA GLY A 108 -13.34 -6.10 -19.97
C GLY A 108 -11.94 -6.52 -19.50
N GLY A 109 -10.96 -5.62 -19.61
CA GLY A 109 -9.59 -5.86 -19.19
C GLY A 109 -9.39 -5.76 -17.67
N THR A 110 -8.29 -6.36 -17.19
CA THR A 110 -7.87 -6.27 -15.79
C THR A 110 -7.10 -4.97 -15.56
N SER A 111 -7.77 -3.96 -15.03
CA SER A 111 -7.20 -2.62 -14.82
C SER A 111 -7.84 -1.89 -13.64
N TRP A 112 -7.22 -0.78 -13.23
CA TRP A 112 -7.78 0.13 -12.23
C TRP A 112 -9.19 0.63 -12.56
N LYS A 113 -9.46 0.82 -13.85
CA LYS A 113 -10.73 1.41 -14.36
C LYS A 113 -11.84 0.38 -14.54
N ASN A 114 -11.52 -0.93 -14.42
CA ASN A 114 -12.51 -1.99 -14.64
C ASN A 114 -12.63 -3.01 -13.50
N CYS A 115 -11.72 -3.00 -12.52
CA CYS A 115 -11.78 -3.96 -11.41
C CYS A 115 -12.16 -3.30 -10.10
N VAL A 116 -12.99 -4.00 -9.31
CA VAL A 116 -13.47 -3.57 -8.00
C VAL A 116 -13.40 -4.68 -6.97
N THR A 117 -13.32 -4.30 -5.71
CA THR A 117 -13.44 -5.22 -4.57
C THR A 117 -14.89 -5.66 -4.43
N CYS A 118 -15.07 -6.97 -4.32
CA CYS A 118 -16.39 -7.58 -4.20
C CYS A 118 -16.37 -8.72 -3.17
N CYS A 119 -17.43 -8.92 -2.39
CA CYS A 119 -17.59 -10.11 -1.57
C CYS A 119 -18.05 -11.30 -2.44
N LYS A 120 -17.74 -12.52 -2.00
CA LYS A 120 -18.14 -13.75 -2.72
C LYS A 120 -19.62 -13.77 -3.09
N LYS A 121 -20.53 -13.39 -2.17
CA LYS A 121 -21.99 -13.37 -2.41
C LYS A 121 -22.37 -12.45 -3.57
N CYS A 122 -21.87 -11.21 -3.58
CA CYS A 122 -22.14 -10.27 -4.66
C CYS A 122 -21.51 -10.70 -5.99
N ASN A 123 -20.31 -11.29 -5.95
CA ASN A 123 -19.63 -11.79 -7.14
C ASN A 123 -20.42 -12.93 -7.80
N LEU A 124 -20.89 -13.89 -7.01
CA LEU A 124 -21.76 -14.98 -7.48
C LEU A 124 -23.08 -14.45 -8.04
N LYS A 125 -23.74 -13.52 -7.34
CA LYS A 125 -24.98 -12.88 -7.81
C LYS A 125 -24.78 -12.19 -9.16
N LYS A 126 -23.63 -11.52 -9.38
CA LYS A 126 -23.33 -10.86 -10.65
C LYS A 126 -23.08 -11.83 -11.79
N GLY A 127 -22.35 -12.94 -11.53
CA GLY A 127 -22.26 -14.11 -12.39
C GLY A 127 -21.82 -13.83 -13.83
N GLY A 128 -20.79 -13.03 -14.06
CA GLY A 128 -20.27 -12.75 -15.40
C GLY A 128 -21.11 -11.76 -16.23
N ARG A 129 -22.18 -11.20 -15.66
CA ARG A 129 -23.01 -10.14 -16.27
C ARG A 129 -22.44 -8.76 -15.94
N THR A 130 -22.85 -7.73 -16.68
CA THR A 130 -22.61 -6.33 -16.26
C THR A 130 -23.45 -6.00 -15.01
N PRO A 131 -23.09 -4.99 -14.20
CA PRO A 131 -23.89 -4.58 -13.05
C PRO A 131 -25.34 -4.28 -13.43
N LYS A 132 -25.58 -3.59 -14.56
CA LYS A 132 -26.92 -3.29 -15.07
C LYS A 132 -27.72 -4.56 -15.33
N GLN A 133 -27.16 -5.54 -16.03
CA GLN A 133 -27.80 -6.83 -16.33
C GLN A 133 -28.08 -7.66 -15.07
N ALA A 134 -27.25 -7.51 -14.01
CA ALA A 134 -27.42 -8.19 -12.74
C ALA A 134 -28.35 -7.46 -11.76
N GLY A 135 -28.91 -6.32 -12.13
CA GLY A 135 -29.70 -5.46 -11.25
C GLY A 135 -28.88 -4.91 -10.07
N MET A 136 -27.58 -4.70 -10.28
CA MET A 136 -26.64 -4.25 -9.25
C MET A 136 -26.09 -2.87 -9.58
N LYS A 137 -25.84 -2.07 -8.52
CA LYS A 137 -25.29 -0.72 -8.65
C LYS A 137 -23.94 -0.65 -7.95
N LEU A 138 -22.97 0.01 -8.56
CA LEU A 138 -21.68 0.31 -7.94
C LEU A 138 -21.82 1.50 -6.99
N ILE A 139 -21.19 1.41 -5.82
CA ILE A 139 -21.09 2.52 -4.87
C ILE A 139 -20.21 3.62 -5.47
N GLN A 140 -19.07 3.23 -6.06
CA GLN A 140 -18.17 4.15 -6.74
C GLN A 140 -17.68 3.55 -8.07
N LYS A 141 -17.52 4.40 -9.08
CA LYS A 141 -16.87 4.00 -10.34
C LYS A 141 -15.40 3.67 -10.06
N PRO A 142 -14.88 2.55 -10.59
CA PRO A 142 -13.48 2.20 -10.42
C PRO A 142 -12.58 3.25 -11.09
N ARG A 143 -11.54 3.66 -10.35
CA ARG A 143 -10.59 4.69 -10.80
C ARG A 143 -9.17 4.34 -10.39
N THR A 144 -8.20 4.89 -11.11
CA THR A 144 -6.80 4.84 -10.69
C THR A 144 -6.62 5.65 -9.40
N PRO A 145 -6.02 5.09 -8.34
CA PRO A 145 -5.79 5.84 -7.11
C PRO A 145 -4.81 6.99 -7.36
N LYS A 146 -5.09 8.15 -6.77
CA LYS A 146 -4.23 9.32 -6.79
C LYS A 146 -3.24 9.27 -5.62
N GLY A 147 -2.07 9.89 -5.79
CA GLY A 147 -1.07 10.03 -4.74
C GLY A 147 0.20 9.23 -4.97
N SER A 148 1.15 9.36 -4.03
CA SER A 148 2.42 8.66 -4.13
C SER A 148 2.28 7.17 -3.79
N SER A 149 3.08 6.34 -4.44
CA SER A 149 3.14 4.90 -4.14
C SER A 149 3.56 4.62 -2.69
N VAL A 150 4.30 5.53 -2.06
CA VAL A 150 4.75 5.40 -0.66
C VAL A 150 3.59 5.54 0.30
N LYS A 151 2.80 6.63 0.22
CA LYS A 151 1.59 6.82 1.05
C LYS A 151 0.59 5.68 0.86
N PHE A 152 0.43 5.20 -0.38
CA PHE A 152 -0.42 4.07 -0.68
C PHE A 152 0.08 2.76 -0.04
N ASN A 153 1.39 2.50 -0.09
CA ASN A 153 1.99 1.32 0.54
C ASN A 153 1.90 1.36 2.07
N MET A 154 1.93 2.53 2.68
CA MET A 154 1.68 2.69 4.13
C MET A 154 0.27 2.26 4.51
N LYS A 155 -0.76 2.73 3.79
CA LYS A 155 -2.16 2.30 3.98
C LYS A 155 -2.34 0.77 3.81
N LYS A 156 -1.51 0.15 2.98
CA LYS A 156 -1.52 -1.30 2.75
C LYS A 156 -1.14 -2.14 3.97
N ARG A 157 -0.33 -1.60 4.90
CA ARG A 157 0.18 -2.37 6.04
C ARG A 157 -0.87 -2.65 7.10
N GLY A 158 -1.88 -1.79 7.23
CA GLY A 158 -2.97 -1.98 8.20
C GLY A 158 -2.62 -1.67 9.65
N ASP A 159 -1.32 -1.59 9.98
CA ASP A 159 -0.82 -1.40 11.35
C ASP A 159 -0.72 0.08 11.77
N GLY A 160 -1.25 0.96 10.94
CA GLY A 160 -1.10 2.40 11.13
C GLY A 160 0.26 2.93 10.63
N ILE A 161 0.48 4.22 10.81
CA ILE A 161 1.77 4.86 10.53
C ILE A 161 2.52 4.97 11.86
N PRO A 162 3.78 4.46 11.95
CA PRO A 162 4.59 4.65 13.14
C PRO A 162 4.70 6.14 13.52
N GLU A 163 4.67 6.45 14.80
CA GLU A 163 4.74 7.82 15.32
C GLU A 163 5.96 8.58 14.76
N GLN A 164 7.11 7.89 14.69
CA GLN A 164 8.38 8.42 14.16
C GLN A 164 8.29 8.88 12.69
N TRP A 165 7.25 8.45 11.95
CA TRP A 165 7.13 8.80 10.54
C TRP A 165 6.19 9.98 10.29
N ILE A 166 5.35 10.36 11.27
CA ILE A 166 4.25 11.32 11.11
C ILE A 166 4.76 12.66 10.56
N GLN A 167 5.86 13.18 11.09
CA GLN A 167 6.43 14.46 10.64
C GLN A 167 6.91 14.46 9.18
N TYR A 168 7.26 13.27 8.62
CA TYR A 168 7.77 13.17 7.24
C TYR A 168 6.70 12.85 6.21
N VAL A 169 5.57 12.27 6.62
CA VAL A 169 4.52 11.83 5.68
C VAL A 169 3.22 12.61 5.81
N GLY A 170 3.10 13.44 6.84
CA GLY A 170 1.88 14.14 7.20
C GLY A 170 0.80 13.21 7.73
N ASN A 171 -0.15 13.74 8.47
CA ASN A 171 -1.28 12.97 8.98
C ASN A 171 -2.05 12.34 7.81
N PRO A 172 -2.31 11.02 7.82
CA PRO A 172 -3.19 10.40 6.85
C PRO A 172 -4.62 10.75 7.23
N GLY A 173 -5.19 11.78 6.62
CA GLY A 173 -6.63 12.01 6.66
C GLY A 173 -7.40 10.82 6.05
#